data_e22b919f650d2e5e1b41c44c1689a5f3
#
_entry.id   e22b919f650d2e5e1b41c44c1689a5f3
#
_cell.length_a   1.000
_cell.length_b   1.000
_cell.length_c   1.000
_cell.angle_alpha   90.00
_cell.angle_beta   90.00
_cell.angle_gamma   90.00
#
_symmetry.space_group_name_H-M   'P 1'
#
loop_
_entity.id
_entity.type
_entity.pdbx_description
1 polymer ?
#
loop_
_entity_poly.entity_id
_entity_poly.type
_entity_poly.pdbx_seq_one_letter_code
_entity_poly.pdbx_strand_id
1 'polypeptide(L)'
;VRAVLGTAGLLWIGVVHAQSASPSFAEQQELRERAEREAREREQRQALPDVSREQPAAATDLHSLELPDEEPCFTLQQLQLDGAHLGQFAFLQRYLDRYRGRCVGQQGIALIVRRASDLALAKGYVTTRIGLPEQSLGSGTLRLQLVPGVIRKIRFNAEEIPDSMWKSAFPARPGDVLNLRALEQGLEQLKRVPSQDVNMELVPGEAPGESDVVISIRHGKRWRASVSLDDAGSRATGKQQVGATAWVDNLARVNDLLSIGVSSDGSADKGRGTHGFNASWSVPLGNWRFSTSTYSSRYKQTIASNADTFASTGTSSNVDLAVERLLVRGQSYRSGIELRVAQRSSHSYVEGVEIEGQRRRTTSVELALLHRQYLGRVQADIRLAHRRGVPWLGGDDDAVGRDDLAPTFRYGLTTLDIGAGGALTSGPRPLAWNTALRYQWSEDALYGSEFISVGGRYTVNGFDGEVPLGGSRGGYWRNSISWMAHRAIAPYAGIDIGHIERDDRQGIGGGTLSGAHLGARGELGGWAWDGFVGVPMSRPAWLKHEARGHVIGFRASWQF
;
A
#
# COMPACT_ATOMS: atom_id res chain seq x y z
N VAL A 1 -69.56 -47.20 -30.77
CA VAL A 1 -68.64 -48.17 -30.17
C VAL A 1 -67.23 -47.76 -30.45
N ARG A 2 -66.44 -47.59 -29.45
CA ARG A 2 -64.98 -47.25 -29.28
C ARG A 2 -64.65 -45.76 -29.28
N ALA A 3 -64.51 -45.32 -28.03
CA ALA A 3 -63.82 -44.08 -27.64
C ALA A 3 -62.30 -44.19 -27.90
N VAL A 4 -61.68 -43.10 -28.43
CA VAL A 4 -60.22 -42.87 -28.47
C VAL A 4 -59.97 -41.77 -27.50
N LEU A 5 -59.30 -42.11 -26.38
CA LEU A 5 -58.73 -41.19 -25.41
C LEU A 5 -57.43 -40.61 -26.01
N GLY A 6 -57.42 -39.30 -26.27
CA GLY A 6 -56.20 -38.55 -26.56
C GLY A 6 -55.56 -38.05 -25.30
N THR A 7 -54.35 -38.55 -24.97
CA THR A 7 -53.50 -38.08 -23.90
C THR A 7 -52.82 -36.76 -24.30
N ALA A 8 -53.28 -35.66 -23.68
CA ALA A 8 -52.59 -34.38 -23.75
C ALA A 8 -51.35 -34.43 -22.83
N GLY A 9 -50.17 -34.51 -23.42
CA GLY A 9 -48.89 -34.35 -22.73
C GLY A 9 -48.67 -32.88 -22.32
N LEU A 10 -48.77 -32.60 -21.04
CA LEU A 10 -48.35 -31.33 -20.45
C LEU A 10 -46.81 -31.27 -20.46
N LEU A 11 -46.27 -30.50 -21.40
CA LEU A 11 -44.87 -30.06 -21.35
C LEU A 11 -44.71 -29.12 -20.15
N TRP A 12 -44.12 -29.63 -19.08
CA TRP A 12 -43.57 -28.79 -18.01
C TRP A 12 -42.31 -28.07 -18.56
N ILE A 13 -42.46 -26.81 -18.95
CA ILE A 13 -41.34 -25.92 -19.14
C ILE A 13 -40.86 -25.57 -17.72
N GLY A 14 -39.84 -26.29 -17.27
CA GLY A 14 -39.13 -25.93 -16.05
C GLY A 14 -38.46 -24.55 -16.26
N VAL A 15 -39.04 -23.51 -15.65
CA VAL A 15 -38.38 -22.24 -15.49
C VAL A 15 -37.15 -22.52 -14.62
N VAL A 16 -35.99 -22.65 -15.26
CA VAL A 16 -34.72 -22.63 -14.57
C VAL A 16 -34.61 -21.22 -13.96
N HIS A 17 -34.97 -21.09 -12.70
CA HIS A 17 -34.60 -19.90 -11.94
C HIS A 17 -33.08 -19.88 -11.93
N ALA A 18 -32.50 -18.90 -12.60
CA ALA A 18 -31.10 -18.57 -12.43
C ALA A 18 -30.88 -18.29 -10.95
N GLN A 19 -30.30 -19.28 -10.26
CA GLN A 19 -29.88 -19.10 -8.86
C GLN A 19 -28.92 -17.91 -8.87
N SER A 20 -29.25 -16.90 -8.06
CA SER A 20 -28.37 -15.78 -7.77
C SER A 20 -26.96 -16.33 -7.53
N ALA A 21 -25.96 -15.83 -8.27
CA ALA A 21 -24.58 -16.28 -8.15
C ALA A 21 -23.97 -15.78 -6.83
N SER A 22 -24.48 -16.29 -5.71
CA SER A 22 -23.79 -16.12 -4.43
C SER A 22 -22.47 -16.87 -4.54
N PRO A 23 -21.34 -16.22 -4.16
CA PRO A 23 -20.04 -16.88 -4.18
C PRO A 23 -20.11 -18.21 -3.43
N SER A 24 -19.51 -19.25 -3.98
CA SER A 24 -19.38 -20.54 -3.30
C SER A 24 -18.66 -20.37 -1.97
N PHE A 25 -18.82 -21.31 -1.04
CA PHE A 25 -18.12 -21.23 0.25
C PHE A 25 -16.60 -21.08 0.06
N ALA A 26 -16.01 -21.78 -0.90
CA ALA A 26 -14.60 -21.68 -1.24
C ALA A 26 -14.22 -20.24 -1.64
N GLU A 27 -15.03 -19.62 -2.49
CA GLU A 27 -14.82 -18.22 -2.91
C GLU A 27 -15.03 -17.25 -1.74
N GLN A 28 -16.02 -17.48 -0.87
CA GLN A 28 -16.21 -16.66 0.34
C GLN A 28 -15.02 -16.73 1.29
N GLN A 29 -14.45 -17.93 1.50
CA GLN A 29 -13.25 -18.12 2.31
C GLN A 29 -12.06 -17.38 1.68
N GLU A 30 -11.87 -17.49 0.37
CA GLU A 30 -10.83 -16.81 -0.36
C GLU A 30 -10.97 -15.28 -0.29
N LEU A 31 -12.18 -14.74 -0.41
CA LEU A 31 -12.46 -13.31 -0.26
C LEU A 31 -12.12 -12.79 1.14
N ARG A 32 -12.42 -13.56 2.19
CA ARG A 32 -12.08 -13.23 3.58
C ARG A 32 -10.57 -13.14 3.78
N GLU A 33 -9.85 -14.17 3.37
CA GLU A 33 -8.40 -14.23 3.45
C GLU A 33 -7.73 -13.12 2.64
N ARG A 34 -8.30 -12.80 1.47
CA ARG A 34 -7.84 -11.69 0.65
C ARG A 34 -8.05 -10.34 1.34
N ALA A 35 -9.23 -10.10 1.92
CA ALA A 35 -9.51 -8.85 2.65
C ALA A 35 -8.54 -8.65 3.82
N GLU A 36 -8.19 -9.72 4.52
CA GLU A 36 -7.19 -9.70 5.59
C GLU A 36 -5.79 -9.37 5.06
N ARG A 37 -5.32 -10.05 4.00
CA ARG A 37 -4.01 -9.78 3.39
C ARG A 37 -3.91 -8.33 2.91
N GLU A 38 -4.92 -7.85 2.21
CA GLU A 38 -4.96 -6.46 1.72
C GLU A 38 -4.99 -5.44 2.86
N ALA A 39 -5.66 -5.74 3.98
CA ALA A 39 -5.63 -4.90 5.18
C ALA A 39 -4.22 -4.85 5.78
N ARG A 40 -3.53 -5.98 5.91
CA ARG A 40 -2.15 -6.05 6.39
C ARG A 40 -1.17 -5.32 5.46
N GLU A 41 -1.31 -5.45 4.14
CA GLU A 41 -0.49 -4.71 3.17
C GLU A 41 -0.68 -3.19 3.29
N ARG A 42 -1.92 -2.72 3.53
CA ARG A 42 -2.18 -1.29 3.77
C ARG A 42 -1.52 -0.80 5.05
N GLU A 43 -1.65 -1.54 6.15
CA GLU A 43 -1.01 -1.21 7.42
C GLU A 43 0.51 -1.14 7.27
N GLN A 44 1.12 -2.11 6.59
CA GLN A 44 2.57 -2.12 6.32
C GLN A 44 3.01 -0.92 5.47
N ARG A 45 2.22 -0.54 4.45
CA ARG A 45 2.53 0.66 3.65
C ARG A 45 2.48 1.93 4.50
N GLN A 46 1.49 2.08 5.37
CA GLN A 46 1.36 3.24 6.26
C GLN A 46 2.48 3.31 7.31
N ALA A 47 2.97 2.16 7.76
CA ALA A 47 4.04 2.05 8.76
C ALA A 47 5.46 2.29 8.21
N LEU A 48 5.64 2.49 6.89
CA LEU A 48 6.97 2.77 6.33
C LEU A 48 7.58 4.03 6.95
N PRO A 49 8.89 3.99 7.31
CA PRO A 49 9.54 5.11 7.95
C PRO A 49 9.46 6.38 7.10
N ASP A 50 9.25 7.50 7.75
CA ASP A 50 9.24 8.81 7.14
C ASP A 50 10.55 9.54 7.48
N VAL A 51 11.32 9.82 6.45
CA VAL A 51 12.62 10.53 6.55
C VAL A 51 12.46 12.00 6.13
N SER A 52 11.34 12.38 5.53
CA SER A 52 11.14 13.68 4.87
C SER A 52 10.74 14.83 5.80
N ARG A 53 10.49 14.58 7.10
CA ARG A 53 9.80 15.54 8.00
C ARG A 53 10.72 16.63 8.61
N GLU A 54 12.02 16.55 8.45
CA GLU A 54 12.95 17.36 9.27
C GLU A 54 13.48 18.63 8.58
N GLN A 55 12.97 19.02 7.41
CA GLN A 55 13.52 20.21 6.74
C GLN A 55 12.70 21.49 6.96
N PRO A 56 13.36 22.61 7.31
CA PRO A 56 12.69 23.92 7.33
C PRO A 56 12.22 24.30 5.92
N ALA A 57 11.05 24.90 5.83
CA ALA A 57 10.55 25.47 4.58
C ALA A 57 11.52 26.55 4.06
N ALA A 58 11.65 26.67 2.74
CA ALA A 58 12.40 27.76 2.12
C ALA A 58 11.89 29.12 2.63
N ALA A 59 12.81 29.95 3.09
CA ALA A 59 12.46 31.19 3.76
C ALA A 59 11.97 32.28 2.79
N THR A 60 12.09 32.07 1.46
CA THR A 60 11.80 33.09 0.43
C THR A 60 10.61 32.70 -0.44
N ASP A 61 9.77 33.67 -0.78
CA ASP A 61 8.73 33.46 -1.81
C ASP A 61 9.38 33.34 -3.20
N LEU A 62 9.47 32.11 -3.68
CA LEU A 62 10.02 31.77 -4.98
C LEU A 62 9.10 32.13 -6.17
N HIS A 63 7.84 32.50 -5.90
CA HIS A 63 6.88 32.90 -6.92
C HIS A 63 6.93 34.39 -7.23
N SER A 64 7.29 35.21 -6.24
CA SER A 64 7.46 36.65 -6.41
C SER A 64 8.69 36.95 -7.26
N LEU A 65 8.51 37.82 -8.23
CA LEU A 65 9.59 38.42 -9.05
C LEU A 65 9.83 39.89 -8.72
N GLU A 66 9.24 40.41 -7.68
CA GLU A 66 9.42 41.77 -7.24
C GLU A 66 10.88 42.00 -6.80
N LEU A 67 11.44 43.11 -7.24
CA LEU A 67 12.78 43.54 -6.92
C LEU A 67 12.71 44.93 -6.25
N PRO A 68 13.66 45.28 -5.38
CA PRO A 68 13.70 46.60 -4.79
C PRO A 68 13.98 47.65 -5.88
N ASP A 69 13.40 48.83 -5.72
CA ASP A 69 13.73 49.99 -6.55
C ASP A 69 15.06 50.57 -6.07
N GLU A 70 16.05 50.64 -6.98
CA GLU A 70 17.43 51.03 -6.66
C GLU A 70 17.93 52.00 -7.70
N GLU A 71 18.72 53.00 -7.24
CA GLU A 71 19.49 53.90 -8.08
C GLU A 71 20.97 53.85 -7.66
N PRO A 72 21.93 53.56 -8.57
CA PRO A 72 21.70 53.20 -9.98
C PRO A 72 21.24 51.78 -10.18
N CYS A 73 20.40 51.52 -11.22
CA CYS A 73 20.07 50.18 -11.64
C CYS A 73 20.45 49.92 -13.09
N PHE A 74 20.65 48.64 -13.47
CA PHE A 74 21.04 48.19 -14.81
C PHE A 74 19.95 47.25 -15.35
N THR A 75 19.51 47.49 -16.59
CA THR A 75 18.54 46.63 -17.23
C THR A 75 19.18 45.30 -17.67
N LEU A 76 18.73 44.19 -17.13
CA LEU A 76 19.23 42.86 -17.47
C LEU A 76 18.68 42.40 -18.82
N GLN A 77 19.53 42.28 -19.82
CA GLN A 77 19.17 41.71 -21.13
C GLN A 77 19.35 40.20 -21.13
N GLN A 78 20.39 39.70 -20.42
CA GLN A 78 20.71 38.29 -20.35
C GLN A 78 21.13 37.91 -18.92
N LEU A 79 20.67 36.75 -18.45
CA LEU A 79 21.19 36.10 -17.25
C LEU A 79 21.80 34.77 -17.67
N GLN A 80 23.05 34.54 -17.28
CA GLN A 80 23.79 33.34 -17.66
C GLN A 80 24.26 32.62 -16.41
N LEU A 81 23.97 31.31 -16.34
CA LEU A 81 24.48 30.44 -15.30
C LEU A 81 25.64 29.63 -15.87
N ASP A 82 26.85 29.83 -15.31
CA ASP A 82 28.09 29.15 -15.70
C ASP A 82 28.47 28.14 -14.64
N GLY A 83 29.06 26.98 -15.02
CA GLY A 83 29.51 25.97 -14.08
C GLY A 83 29.46 24.56 -14.63
N ALA A 84 29.69 23.58 -13.74
CA ALA A 84 29.61 22.17 -14.08
C ALA A 84 28.15 21.63 -13.95
N HIS A 85 27.85 20.55 -14.63
CA HIS A 85 26.54 19.82 -14.54
C HIS A 85 25.31 20.68 -14.87
N LEU A 86 25.41 21.71 -15.70
CA LEU A 86 24.32 22.66 -16.02
C LEU A 86 23.04 21.97 -16.49
N GLY A 87 23.15 20.84 -17.17
CA GLY A 87 21.97 20.06 -17.61
C GLY A 87 21.03 19.66 -16.46
N GLN A 88 21.58 19.32 -15.29
CA GLN A 88 20.80 19.00 -14.09
C GLN A 88 20.18 20.25 -13.44
N PHE A 89 20.75 21.43 -13.69
CA PHE A 89 20.32 22.72 -13.16
C PHE A 89 19.57 23.59 -14.17
N ALA A 90 19.12 23.04 -15.30
CA ALA A 90 18.36 23.76 -16.32
C ALA A 90 17.11 24.49 -15.76
N PHE A 91 16.57 24.02 -14.62
CA PHE A 91 15.48 24.69 -13.92
C PHE A 91 15.91 26.03 -13.30
N LEU A 92 17.16 26.17 -12.87
CA LEU A 92 17.72 27.46 -12.39
C LEU A 92 17.82 28.45 -13.53
N GLN A 93 18.37 28.06 -14.69
CA GLN A 93 18.45 28.94 -15.84
C GLN A 93 17.06 29.43 -16.26
N ARG A 94 16.06 28.54 -16.33
CA ARG A 94 14.66 28.93 -16.62
C ARG A 94 14.08 29.88 -15.58
N TYR A 95 14.45 29.73 -14.32
CA TYR A 95 14.02 30.64 -13.27
C TYR A 95 14.67 32.01 -13.41
N LEU A 96 15.97 32.06 -13.67
CA LEU A 96 16.74 33.29 -13.89
C LEU A 96 16.24 34.07 -15.11
N ASP A 97 15.89 33.39 -16.20
CA ASP A 97 15.38 34.02 -17.43
C ASP A 97 14.09 34.84 -17.21
N ARG A 98 13.35 34.61 -16.12
CA ARG A 98 12.16 35.39 -15.74
C ARG A 98 12.49 36.83 -15.32
N TYR A 99 13.74 37.12 -15.01
CA TYR A 99 14.22 38.47 -14.66
C TYR A 99 14.74 39.30 -15.84
N ARG A 100 14.68 38.79 -17.07
CA ARG A 100 15.03 39.55 -18.28
C ARG A 100 14.19 40.80 -18.39
N GLY A 101 14.82 41.93 -18.77
CA GLY A 101 14.18 43.23 -18.93
C GLY A 101 13.94 43.98 -17.61
N ARG A 102 14.31 43.40 -16.47
CA ARG A 102 14.22 44.08 -15.17
C ARG A 102 15.43 44.98 -14.93
N CYS A 103 15.20 46.15 -14.31
CA CYS A 103 16.25 46.99 -13.80
C CYS A 103 16.67 46.52 -12.41
N VAL A 104 17.96 46.30 -12.18
CA VAL A 104 18.47 45.73 -10.91
C VAL A 104 19.68 46.52 -10.44
N GLY A 105 19.72 46.82 -9.14
CA GLY A 105 20.90 47.29 -8.43
C GLY A 105 21.53 46.19 -7.60
N GLN A 106 22.35 46.56 -6.65
CA GLN A 106 23.11 45.63 -5.82
C GLN A 106 22.19 44.71 -4.96
N GLN A 107 21.15 45.27 -4.36
CA GLN A 107 20.20 44.49 -3.52
C GLN A 107 19.32 43.55 -4.37
N GLY A 108 18.90 44.03 -5.57
CA GLY A 108 18.15 43.22 -6.52
C GLY A 108 18.95 42.00 -6.99
N ILE A 109 20.23 42.16 -7.29
CA ILE A 109 21.12 41.04 -7.64
C ILE A 109 21.27 40.06 -6.48
N ALA A 110 21.53 40.56 -5.27
CA ALA A 110 21.64 39.73 -4.08
C ALA A 110 20.35 38.91 -3.83
N LEU A 111 19.19 39.52 -4.07
CA LEU A 111 17.91 38.87 -3.95
C LEU A 111 17.70 37.76 -5.02
N ILE A 112 18.11 38.02 -6.27
CA ILE A 112 18.07 37.02 -7.35
C ILE A 112 18.96 35.82 -6.99
N VAL A 113 20.18 36.04 -6.52
CA VAL A 113 21.13 34.99 -6.10
C VAL A 113 20.55 34.18 -4.94
N ARG A 114 19.98 34.86 -3.94
CA ARG A 114 19.31 34.20 -2.80
C ARG A 114 18.18 33.34 -3.26
N ARG A 115 17.25 33.86 -4.08
CA ARG A 115 16.10 33.09 -4.62
C ARG A 115 16.55 31.90 -5.46
N ALA A 116 17.58 32.04 -6.29
CA ALA A 116 18.15 30.94 -7.05
C ALA A 116 18.73 29.85 -6.12
N SER A 117 19.44 30.28 -5.06
CA SER A 117 19.99 29.37 -4.04
C SER A 117 18.89 28.65 -3.27
N ASP A 118 17.83 29.37 -2.86
CA ASP A 118 16.66 28.78 -2.17
C ASP A 118 15.91 27.80 -3.08
N LEU A 119 15.82 28.08 -4.38
CA LEU A 119 15.23 27.16 -5.36
C LEU A 119 16.07 25.87 -5.51
N ALA A 120 17.39 25.97 -5.52
CA ALA A 120 18.28 24.80 -5.52
C ALA A 120 18.10 23.98 -4.24
N LEU A 121 18.06 24.66 -3.09
CA LEU A 121 17.81 24.02 -1.78
C LEU A 121 16.45 23.31 -1.74
N ALA A 122 15.38 23.96 -2.19
CA ALA A 122 14.03 23.38 -2.24
C ALA A 122 13.97 22.11 -3.10
N LYS A 123 14.79 22.02 -4.15
CA LYS A 123 14.93 20.84 -5.00
C LYS A 123 15.92 19.79 -4.45
N GLY A 124 16.50 20.02 -3.25
CA GLY A 124 17.35 19.06 -2.57
C GLY A 124 18.85 19.23 -2.82
N TYR A 125 19.30 20.25 -3.54
CA TYR A 125 20.72 20.51 -3.79
C TYR A 125 21.36 21.32 -2.66
N VAL A 126 21.42 20.73 -1.47
CA VAL A 126 21.75 21.40 -0.20
C VAL A 126 23.20 21.87 -0.09
N THR A 127 24.12 21.29 -0.84
CA THR A 127 25.55 21.63 -0.86
C THR A 127 25.97 22.47 -2.08
N THR A 128 25.05 22.67 -3.03
CA THR A 128 25.27 23.50 -4.22
C THR A 128 25.28 24.97 -3.83
N ARG A 129 26.23 25.73 -4.38
CA ARG A 129 26.40 27.17 -4.17
C ARG A 129 26.22 27.93 -5.47
N ILE A 130 25.62 29.12 -5.39
CA ILE A 130 25.52 30.07 -6.50
C ILE A 130 26.26 31.31 -6.08
N GLY A 131 27.33 31.62 -6.79
CA GLY A 131 28.19 32.78 -6.55
C GLY A 131 27.96 33.86 -7.57
N LEU A 132 28.37 35.08 -7.20
CA LEU A 132 28.40 36.23 -8.07
C LEU A 132 29.88 36.56 -8.32
N PRO A 133 30.47 36.26 -9.50
CA PRO A 133 31.82 36.63 -9.83
C PRO A 133 31.92 38.16 -10.04
N GLU A 134 33.13 38.71 -9.89
CA GLU A 134 33.39 40.11 -10.23
C GLU A 134 33.07 40.34 -11.71
N GLN A 135 32.21 41.33 -11.99
CA GLN A 135 31.75 41.62 -13.35
C GLN A 135 31.23 43.05 -13.47
N SER A 136 31.22 43.57 -14.72
CA SER A 136 30.57 44.82 -15.05
C SER A 136 29.20 44.56 -15.66
N LEU A 137 28.17 45.22 -15.15
CA LEU A 137 26.78 45.11 -15.64
C LEU A 137 26.48 46.04 -16.83
N GLY A 138 27.46 46.82 -17.28
CA GLY A 138 27.30 47.76 -18.40
C GLY A 138 26.89 47.08 -19.73
N SER A 139 27.13 45.77 -19.88
CA SER A 139 26.69 44.98 -21.03
C SER A 139 25.24 44.48 -20.94
N GLY A 140 24.58 44.71 -19.81
CA GLY A 140 23.26 44.14 -19.54
C GLY A 140 23.25 42.62 -19.28
N THR A 141 24.45 42.00 -19.13
CA THR A 141 24.54 40.54 -18.86
C THR A 141 24.94 40.31 -17.40
N LEU A 142 24.12 39.55 -16.67
CA LEU A 142 24.43 39.08 -15.33
C LEU A 142 24.89 37.61 -15.41
N ARG A 143 26.13 37.34 -15.05
CA ARG A 143 26.72 36.00 -14.95
C ARG A 143 26.70 35.52 -13.51
N LEU A 144 26.23 34.30 -13.30
CA LEU A 144 26.23 33.62 -12.00
C LEU A 144 27.05 32.35 -12.09
N GLN A 145 27.87 32.09 -11.09
CA GLN A 145 28.73 30.91 -11.02
C GLN A 145 28.07 29.83 -10.20
N LEU A 146 27.74 28.69 -10.83
CA LEU A 146 27.25 27.50 -10.16
C LEU A 146 28.43 26.62 -9.71
N VAL A 147 28.48 26.31 -8.42
CA VAL A 147 29.40 25.34 -7.83
C VAL A 147 28.53 24.18 -7.30
N PRO A 148 28.32 23.11 -8.09
CA PRO A 148 27.53 21.99 -7.65
C PRO A 148 28.21 21.24 -6.51
N GLY A 149 27.43 20.83 -5.52
CA GLY A 149 27.90 19.89 -4.51
C GLY A 149 27.97 18.48 -5.09
N VAL A 150 29.06 17.75 -4.90
CA VAL A 150 29.32 16.42 -5.43
C VAL A 150 29.55 15.42 -4.29
N ILE A 151 29.04 14.21 -4.41
CA ILE A 151 29.31 13.12 -3.48
C ILE A 151 30.72 12.58 -3.76
N ARG A 152 31.63 12.73 -2.81
CA ARG A 152 32.99 12.16 -2.91
C ARG A 152 32.94 10.67 -2.56
N LYS A 153 32.38 10.32 -1.41
CA LYS A 153 32.28 8.94 -0.91
C LYS A 153 30.95 8.73 -0.20
N ILE A 154 30.44 7.48 -0.27
CA ILE A 154 29.37 6.98 0.59
C ILE A 154 29.97 5.83 1.38
N ARG A 155 29.99 5.93 2.71
CA ARG A 155 30.63 4.93 3.57
C ARG A 155 29.90 4.77 4.90
N PHE A 156 30.06 3.61 5.49
CA PHE A 156 29.69 3.42 6.89
C PHE A 156 30.79 3.96 7.81
N ASN A 157 30.41 4.30 9.03
CA ASN A 157 31.35 4.71 10.08
C ASN A 157 32.12 3.52 10.69
N ALA A 158 31.73 2.28 10.38
CA ALA A 158 32.37 1.03 10.80
C ALA A 158 32.78 0.21 9.55
N GLU A 159 34.04 -0.23 9.52
CA GLU A 159 34.61 -1.00 8.39
C GLU A 159 34.01 -2.40 8.21
N GLU A 160 33.43 -2.96 9.26
CA GLU A 160 32.83 -4.29 9.26
C GLU A 160 31.51 -4.38 8.47
N ILE A 161 30.90 -3.24 8.13
CA ILE A 161 29.63 -3.20 7.42
C ILE A 161 29.89 -3.24 5.92
N PRO A 162 29.36 -4.24 5.19
CA PRO A 162 29.67 -4.38 3.77
C PRO A 162 29.02 -3.29 2.93
N ASP A 163 29.77 -2.80 1.96
CA ASP A 163 29.33 -1.80 0.99
C ASP A 163 28.05 -2.18 0.23
N SER A 164 27.75 -3.48 0.07
CA SER A 164 26.53 -3.97 -0.57
C SER A 164 25.28 -3.37 0.05
N MET A 165 25.29 -3.06 1.34
CA MET A 165 24.15 -2.48 2.04
C MET A 165 23.87 -1.04 1.58
N TRP A 166 24.87 -0.16 1.47
CA TRP A 166 24.62 1.17 0.93
C TRP A 166 24.39 1.14 -0.59
N LYS A 167 25.10 0.25 -1.30
CA LYS A 167 24.96 0.10 -2.77
C LYS A 167 23.57 -0.38 -3.18
N SER A 168 22.91 -1.20 -2.37
CA SER A 168 21.52 -1.60 -2.62
C SER A 168 20.50 -0.54 -2.19
N ALA A 169 20.78 0.23 -1.13
CA ALA A 169 19.86 1.21 -0.59
C ALA A 169 19.82 2.53 -1.37
N PHE A 170 21.00 3.10 -1.70
CA PHE A 170 21.09 4.44 -2.27
C PHE A 170 20.98 4.41 -3.80
N PRO A 171 20.16 5.29 -4.41
CA PRO A 171 20.18 5.52 -5.85
C PRO A 171 21.40 6.33 -6.30
N ALA A 172 21.96 7.15 -5.40
CA ALA A 172 23.14 7.99 -5.66
C ALA A 172 24.46 7.21 -5.52
N ARG A 173 25.47 7.64 -6.26
CA ARG A 173 26.82 7.05 -6.28
C ARG A 173 27.88 8.13 -6.04
N PRO A 174 29.09 7.76 -5.59
CA PRO A 174 30.25 8.65 -5.64
C PRO A 174 30.46 9.24 -7.05
N GLY A 175 30.70 10.56 -7.14
CA GLY A 175 30.78 11.32 -8.38
C GLY A 175 29.46 11.97 -8.81
N ASP A 176 28.33 11.58 -8.28
CA ASP A 176 27.05 12.22 -8.59
C ASP A 176 26.91 13.58 -7.90
N VAL A 177 26.15 14.47 -8.51
CA VAL A 177 25.70 15.71 -7.84
C VAL A 177 24.87 15.35 -6.62
N LEU A 178 25.24 15.89 -5.47
CA LEU A 178 24.57 15.61 -4.22
C LEU A 178 23.14 16.15 -4.23
N ASN A 179 22.18 15.24 -4.17
CA ASN A 179 20.78 15.58 -3.99
C ASN A 179 20.22 14.88 -2.75
N LEU A 180 19.74 15.68 -1.80
CA LEU A 180 19.23 15.19 -0.53
C LEU A 180 18.06 14.21 -0.72
N ARG A 181 17.22 14.37 -1.76
CA ARG A 181 16.10 13.47 -2.02
C ARG A 181 16.57 12.06 -2.39
N ALA A 182 17.68 11.94 -3.10
CA ALA A 182 18.31 10.66 -3.38
C ALA A 182 18.92 10.03 -2.11
N LEU A 183 19.50 10.85 -1.23
CA LEU A 183 20.05 10.38 0.04
C LEU A 183 18.94 9.96 1.03
N GLU A 184 17.84 10.73 1.13
CA GLU A 184 16.66 10.36 1.91
C GLU A 184 16.07 9.03 1.44
N GLN A 185 16.05 8.77 0.12
CA GLN A 185 15.58 7.49 -0.42
C GLN A 185 16.46 6.34 0.09
N GLY A 186 17.79 6.50 0.04
CA GLY A 186 18.72 5.50 0.55
C GLY A 186 18.56 5.27 2.06
N LEU A 187 18.44 6.35 2.83
CA LEU A 187 18.23 6.28 4.27
C LEU A 187 16.91 5.58 4.62
N GLU A 188 15.83 5.84 3.86
CA GLU A 188 14.55 5.16 4.03
C GLU A 188 14.66 3.65 3.77
N GLN A 189 15.41 3.25 2.73
CA GLN A 189 15.63 1.82 2.44
C GLN A 189 16.43 1.12 3.55
N LEU A 190 17.39 1.80 4.17
CA LEU A 190 18.12 1.28 5.33
C LEU A 190 17.21 1.20 6.57
N LYS A 191 16.46 2.26 6.88
CA LYS A 191 15.52 2.31 8.01
C LYS A 191 14.31 1.37 7.85
N ARG A 192 14.03 0.90 6.64
CA ARG A 192 13.00 -0.12 6.38
C ARG A 192 13.30 -1.45 7.10
N VAL A 193 14.58 -1.72 7.38
CA VAL A 193 15.03 -2.93 8.07
C VAL A 193 14.91 -2.72 9.59
N PRO A 194 13.96 -3.39 10.29
CA PRO A 194 13.66 -3.08 11.69
C PRO A 194 14.82 -3.33 12.67
N SER A 195 15.75 -4.22 12.31
CA SER A 195 16.96 -4.49 13.12
C SER A 195 18.07 -3.46 12.96
N GLN A 196 17.80 -2.36 12.22
CA GLN A 196 18.79 -1.31 11.95
C GLN A 196 18.30 0.04 12.45
N ASP A 197 19.05 0.64 13.36
CA ASP A 197 18.89 2.06 13.73
C ASP A 197 19.94 2.85 12.96
N VAL A 198 19.49 3.67 12.02
CA VAL A 198 20.36 4.30 11.01
C VAL A 198 20.29 5.80 11.12
N ASN A 199 21.45 6.43 11.14
CA ASN A 199 21.63 7.88 10.98
C ASN A 199 22.58 8.18 9.82
N MET A 200 22.48 9.37 9.26
CA MET A 200 23.30 9.81 8.11
C MET A 200 23.75 11.25 8.33
N GLU A 201 25.02 11.52 8.07
CA GLU A 201 25.61 12.83 8.18
C GLU A 201 26.36 13.19 6.88
N LEU A 202 26.33 14.47 6.53
CA LEU A 202 27.12 15.03 5.44
C LEU A 202 28.35 15.70 6.02
N VAL A 203 29.52 15.21 5.63
CA VAL A 203 30.81 15.74 6.07
C VAL A 203 31.50 16.41 4.87
N PRO A 204 32.08 17.63 5.01
CA PRO A 204 32.84 18.24 3.94
C PRO A 204 33.94 17.32 3.42
N GLY A 205 34.15 17.31 2.09
CA GLY A 205 35.24 16.58 1.45
C GLY A 205 36.54 17.34 1.51
N GLU A 206 37.56 16.88 0.78
CA GLU A 206 38.88 17.49 0.71
C GLU A 206 38.90 18.69 -0.22
N ALA A 207 38.15 18.64 -1.33
CA ALA A 207 38.04 19.74 -2.28
C ALA A 207 36.76 20.56 -2.07
N PRO A 208 36.76 21.86 -2.45
CA PRO A 208 35.55 22.68 -2.43
C PRO A 208 34.43 22.06 -3.26
N GLY A 209 33.21 21.97 -2.69
CA GLY A 209 32.06 21.39 -3.33
C GLY A 209 31.92 19.87 -3.13
N GLU A 210 32.90 19.19 -2.58
CA GLU A 210 32.80 17.76 -2.24
C GLU A 210 32.19 17.54 -0.88
N SER A 211 31.47 16.41 -0.75
CA SER A 211 30.91 15.94 0.52
C SER A 211 31.00 14.42 0.62
N ASP A 212 31.34 13.94 1.79
CA ASP A 212 31.22 12.54 2.17
C ASP A 212 29.85 12.29 2.81
N VAL A 213 29.20 11.20 2.43
CA VAL A 213 27.99 10.67 3.08
C VAL A 213 28.42 9.59 4.07
N VAL A 214 28.34 9.92 5.35
CA VAL A 214 28.74 9.01 6.44
C VAL A 214 27.48 8.42 7.07
N ILE A 215 27.39 7.09 7.06
CA ILE A 215 26.23 6.35 7.54
C ILE A 215 26.61 5.63 8.84
N SER A 216 25.88 5.91 9.90
CA SER A 216 26.01 5.24 11.19
C SER A 216 24.88 4.25 11.34
N ILE A 217 25.21 2.97 11.56
CA ILE A 217 24.22 1.91 11.82
C ILE A 217 24.51 1.25 13.17
N ARG A 218 23.47 1.15 13.98
CA ARG A 218 23.45 0.26 15.14
C ARG A 218 22.59 -0.95 14.82
N HIS A 219 23.16 -2.13 14.90
CA HIS A 219 22.46 -3.38 14.63
C HIS A 219 21.77 -3.90 15.90
N GLY A 220 20.48 -4.18 15.79
CA GLY A 220 19.72 -4.98 16.73
C GLY A 220 19.67 -6.45 16.33
N LYS A 221 18.78 -7.19 16.95
CA LYS A 221 18.51 -8.60 16.68
C LYS A 221 17.94 -8.79 15.27
N ARG A 222 18.66 -9.53 14.40
CA ARG A 222 18.30 -9.71 12.98
C ARG A 222 17.12 -10.63 12.76
N TRP A 223 16.71 -11.39 13.75
CA TRP A 223 15.53 -12.24 13.67
C TRP A 223 14.52 -11.85 14.73
N ARG A 224 13.27 -11.98 14.41
CA ARG A 224 12.13 -11.76 15.29
C ARG A 224 11.12 -12.86 15.03
N ALA A 225 10.39 -13.25 16.05
CA ALA A 225 9.28 -14.15 15.89
C ALA A 225 8.07 -13.62 16.67
N SER A 226 6.87 -13.94 16.22
CA SER A 226 5.65 -13.67 16.97
C SER A 226 4.71 -14.84 16.91
N VAL A 227 3.92 -14.98 17.96
CA VAL A 227 2.74 -15.82 17.98
C VAL A 227 1.51 -14.92 18.09
N SER A 228 0.41 -15.32 17.49
CA SER A 228 -0.84 -14.56 17.50
C SER A 228 -2.03 -15.48 17.75
N LEU A 229 -3.05 -14.92 18.38
CA LEU A 229 -4.36 -15.52 18.59
C LEU A 229 -5.40 -14.47 18.25
N ASP A 230 -6.39 -14.82 17.41
CA ASP A 230 -7.52 -13.95 17.11
C ASP A 230 -8.79 -14.77 16.84
N ASP A 231 -9.91 -14.07 16.69
CA ASP A 231 -11.21 -14.67 16.37
C ASP A 231 -11.73 -14.28 14.98
N ALA A 232 -10.80 -14.05 14.02
CA ALA A 232 -11.14 -13.61 12.66
C ALA A 232 -11.58 -14.75 11.72
N GLY A 233 -11.50 -16.00 12.15
CA GLY A 233 -11.94 -17.17 11.37
C GLY A 233 -13.46 -17.25 11.20
N SER A 234 -13.95 -18.24 10.41
CA SER A 234 -15.37 -18.52 10.23
C SER A 234 -15.87 -19.57 11.23
N ARG A 235 -17.18 -19.61 11.46
CA ARG A 235 -17.79 -20.65 12.28
C ARG A 235 -17.70 -22.02 11.62
N ALA A 236 -17.76 -22.04 10.29
CA ALA A 236 -17.72 -23.28 9.51
C ALA A 236 -16.34 -23.97 9.55
N THR A 237 -15.25 -23.18 9.62
CA THR A 237 -13.90 -23.71 9.55
C THR A 237 -13.06 -23.50 10.81
N GLY A 238 -13.63 -22.89 11.84
CA GLY A 238 -12.93 -22.56 13.10
C GLY A 238 -12.75 -21.05 13.27
N LYS A 239 -13.44 -20.50 14.28
CA LYS A 239 -13.47 -19.05 14.52
C LYS A 239 -12.14 -18.53 15.11
N GLN A 240 -11.56 -19.28 16.03
CA GLN A 240 -10.29 -18.92 16.65
C GLN A 240 -9.15 -19.28 15.70
N GLN A 241 -8.24 -18.35 15.48
CA GLN A 241 -7.06 -18.54 14.64
C GLN A 241 -5.80 -18.36 15.47
N VAL A 242 -4.86 -19.28 15.32
CA VAL A 242 -3.54 -19.23 15.93
C VAL A 242 -2.52 -19.08 14.81
N GLY A 243 -1.58 -18.17 14.97
CA GLY A 243 -0.53 -17.92 13.99
C GLY A 243 0.85 -17.86 14.62
N ALA A 244 1.86 -18.22 13.86
CA ALA A 244 3.25 -17.98 14.20
C ALA A 244 3.96 -17.39 12.96
N THR A 245 4.75 -16.34 13.15
CA THR A 245 5.50 -15.69 12.07
C THR A 245 6.93 -15.44 12.53
N ALA A 246 7.89 -15.77 11.68
CA ALA A 246 9.30 -15.46 11.86
C ALA A 246 9.75 -14.47 10.76
N TRP A 247 10.59 -13.53 11.16
CA TRP A 247 11.24 -12.57 10.24
C TRP A 247 12.75 -12.69 10.37
N VAL A 248 13.42 -12.56 9.23
CA VAL A 248 14.88 -12.46 9.16
C VAL A 248 15.23 -11.23 8.35
N ASP A 249 15.91 -10.31 9.01
CA ASP A 249 16.31 -9.04 8.44
C ASP A 249 17.70 -9.16 7.80
N ASN A 250 17.87 -8.61 6.61
CA ASN A 250 19.15 -8.46 5.91
C ASN A 250 19.92 -9.77 5.76
N LEU A 251 19.22 -10.83 5.32
CA LEU A 251 19.77 -12.19 5.15
C LEU A 251 20.91 -12.19 4.14
N ALA A 252 20.71 -11.57 2.98
CA ALA A 252 21.69 -11.48 1.89
C ALA A 252 22.62 -10.25 2.02
N ARG A 253 22.52 -9.45 3.09
CA ARG A 253 23.27 -8.21 3.31
C ARG A 253 23.08 -7.16 2.21
N VAL A 254 21.85 -7.07 1.72
CA VAL A 254 21.38 -6.08 0.72
C VAL A 254 20.09 -5.38 1.17
N ASN A 255 19.90 -5.28 2.49
CA ASN A 255 18.71 -4.70 3.14
C ASN A 255 17.42 -5.43 2.79
N ASP A 256 17.52 -6.72 2.57
CA ASP A 256 16.41 -7.60 2.28
C ASP A 256 15.64 -7.96 3.57
N LEU A 257 14.34 -8.21 3.39
CA LEU A 257 13.44 -8.65 4.46
C LEU A 257 12.80 -9.98 4.04
N LEU A 258 12.96 -11.00 4.85
CA LEU A 258 12.31 -12.29 4.72
C LEU A 258 11.30 -12.47 5.85
N SER A 259 10.09 -12.93 5.53
CA SER A 259 9.12 -13.40 6.53
C SER A 259 8.54 -14.74 6.13
N ILE A 260 8.29 -15.60 7.13
CA ILE A 260 7.65 -16.90 6.97
C ILE A 260 6.62 -17.04 8.09
N GLY A 261 5.40 -17.39 7.75
CA GLY A 261 4.32 -17.56 8.69
C GLY A 261 3.52 -18.83 8.46
N VAL A 262 2.96 -19.35 9.54
CA VAL A 262 1.99 -20.44 9.54
C VAL A 262 0.79 -20.04 10.38
N SER A 263 -0.39 -20.52 10.01
CA SER A 263 -1.62 -20.33 10.79
C SER A 263 -2.45 -21.59 10.80
N SER A 264 -3.25 -21.74 11.86
CA SER A 264 -4.21 -22.83 11.99
C SER A 264 -5.40 -22.34 12.80
N ASP A 265 -6.56 -22.97 12.63
CA ASP A 265 -7.62 -22.80 13.59
C ASP A 265 -7.23 -23.42 14.94
N GLY A 266 -7.64 -22.77 16.02
CA GLY A 266 -7.40 -23.25 17.38
C GLY A 266 -8.33 -24.36 17.85
N SER A 267 -9.10 -24.97 16.93
CA SER A 267 -10.10 -25.98 17.25
C SER A 267 -9.51 -27.39 17.28
N ALA A 268 -9.90 -28.19 18.25
CA ALA A 268 -9.62 -29.63 18.28
C ALA A 268 -10.65 -30.47 17.47
N ASP A 269 -11.61 -29.82 16.83
CA ASP A 269 -12.67 -30.47 16.05
C ASP A 269 -12.13 -31.03 14.73
N LYS A 270 -12.19 -32.34 14.55
CA LYS A 270 -11.69 -33.02 13.35
C LYS A 270 -12.59 -32.83 12.11
N GLY A 271 -13.82 -32.35 12.28
CA GLY A 271 -14.77 -32.08 11.20
C GLY A 271 -14.57 -30.76 10.48
N ARG A 272 -13.80 -29.85 11.06
CA ARG A 272 -13.51 -28.51 10.52
C ARG A 272 -12.07 -28.11 10.81
N GLY A 273 -11.57 -27.15 10.05
CA GLY A 273 -10.22 -26.63 10.27
C GLY A 273 -9.74 -25.73 9.15
N THR A 274 -8.74 -24.93 9.46
CA THR A 274 -7.97 -24.16 8.49
C THR A 274 -6.49 -24.30 8.77
N HIS A 275 -5.68 -24.34 7.71
CA HIS A 275 -4.24 -24.28 7.80
C HIS A 275 -3.72 -23.31 6.74
N GLY A 276 -2.87 -22.39 7.14
CA GLY A 276 -2.29 -21.39 6.28
C GLY A 276 -0.77 -21.42 6.33
N PHE A 277 -0.15 -21.11 5.22
CA PHE A 277 1.29 -20.86 5.09
C PHE A 277 1.47 -19.58 4.29
N ASN A 278 2.39 -18.72 4.69
CA ASN A 278 2.80 -17.57 3.92
C ASN A 278 4.31 -17.34 4.02
N ALA A 279 4.89 -16.86 2.92
CA ALA A 279 6.26 -16.40 2.91
C ALA A 279 6.35 -15.14 2.04
N SER A 280 7.21 -14.20 2.41
CA SER A 280 7.51 -13.02 1.59
C SER A 280 8.98 -12.65 1.69
N TRP A 281 9.53 -12.15 0.59
CA TRP A 281 10.89 -11.64 0.52
C TRP A 281 10.91 -10.36 -0.30
N SER A 282 11.67 -9.35 0.14
CA SER A 282 11.77 -8.08 -0.56
C SER A 282 13.17 -7.50 -0.47
N VAL A 283 13.65 -6.95 -1.60
CA VAL A 283 15.00 -6.39 -1.76
C VAL A 283 14.90 -5.00 -2.38
N PRO A 284 15.53 -3.97 -1.81
CA PRO A 284 15.66 -2.65 -2.42
C PRO A 284 16.87 -2.63 -3.38
N LEU A 285 16.76 -1.81 -4.43
CA LEU A 285 17.87 -1.46 -5.30
C LEU A 285 17.73 0.02 -5.72
N GLY A 286 18.22 0.94 -4.88
CA GLY A 286 18.07 2.37 -5.08
C GLY A 286 16.61 2.82 -5.12
N ASN A 287 16.15 3.24 -6.31
CA ASN A 287 14.75 3.63 -6.53
C ASN A 287 13.82 2.45 -6.82
N TRP A 288 14.35 1.23 -6.92
CA TRP A 288 13.58 0.03 -7.18
C TRP A 288 13.40 -0.80 -5.91
N ARG A 289 12.30 -1.53 -5.84
CA ARG A 289 12.05 -2.56 -4.85
C ARG A 289 11.47 -3.77 -5.54
N PHE A 290 12.11 -4.91 -5.37
CA PHE A 290 11.65 -6.21 -5.84
C PHE A 290 11.04 -6.96 -4.66
N SER A 291 9.91 -7.59 -4.87
CA SER A 291 9.26 -8.41 -3.85
C SER A 291 8.60 -9.62 -4.46
N THR A 292 8.64 -10.72 -3.72
CA THR A 292 7.86 -11.92 -3.98
C THR A 292 7.13 -12.32 -2.73
N SER A 293 5.92 -12.83 -2.90
CA SER A 293 5.17 -13.44 -1.79
C SER A 293 4.44 -14.68 -2.28
N THR A 294 4.28 -15.62 -1.37
CA THR A 294 3.43 -16.79 -1.57
C THR A 294 2.52 -16.97 -0.38
N TYR A 295 1.32 -17.42 -0.67
CA TYR A 295 0.33 -17.78 0.32
C TYR A 295 -0.33 -19.10 -0.10
N SER A 296 -0.56 -19.98 0.85
CA SER A 296 -1.32 -21.22 0.64
C SER A 296 -2.24 -21.44 1.84
N SER A 297 -3.47 -21.80 1.57
CA SER A 297 -4.44 -22.18 2.61
C SER A 297 -5.14 -23.48 2.26
N ARG A 298 -5.56 -24.19 3.30
CA ARG A 298 -6.44 -25.36 3.22
C ARG A 298 -7.56 -25.18 4.21
N TYR A 299 -8.76 -25.52 3.83
CA TYR A 299 -9.90 -25.55 4.74
C TYR A 299 -10.59 -26.90 4.71
N LYS A 300 -11.24 -27.22 5.80
CA LYS A 300 -12.17 -28.34 5.97
C LYS A 300 -13.41 -27.86 6.70
N GLN A 301 -14.57 -28.23 6.24
CA GLN A 301 -15.85 -28.02 6.91
C GLN A 301 -16.78 -29.20 6.72
N THR A 302 -17.72 -29.35 7.63
CA THR A 302 -18.82 -30.29 7.52
C THR A 302 -20.07 -29.52 7.08
N ILE A 303 -20.67 -29.95 5.97
CA ILE A 303 -21.94 -29.42 5.45
C ILE A 303 -23.04 -30.38 5.84
N ALA A 304 -24.02 -29.90 6.62
CA ALA A 304 -25.21 -30.66 6.94
C ALA A 304 -26.23 -30.54 5.80
N SER A 305 -26.75 -31.65 5.34
CA SER A 305 -27.93 -31.78 4.47
C SER A 305 -29.10 -32.40 5.26
N ASN A 306 -30.29 -32.44 4.68
CA ASN A 306 -31.47 -32.94 5.36
C ASN A 306 -31.36 -34.41 5.83
N ALA A 307 -30.48 -35.20 5.24
CA ALA A 307 -30.35 -36.64 5.54
C ALA A 307 -28.93 -37.02 5.99
N ASP A 308 -27.90 -36.29 5.53
CA ASP A 308 -26.48 -36.66 5.71
C ASP A 308 -25.61 -35.44 5.95
N THR A 309 -24.37 -35.70 6.39
CA THR A 309 -23.31 -34.67 6.51
C THR A 309 -22.18 -34.98 5.54
N PHE A 310 -21.72 -33.96 4.82
CA PHE A 310 -20.66 -34.09 3.82
C PHE A 310 -19.41 -33.27 4.24
N ALA A 311 -18.26 -33.87 4.06
CA ALA A 311 -17.01 -33.17 4.23
C ALA A 311 -16.66 -32.34 2.96
N SER A 312 -16.61 -31.02 3.10
CA SER A 312 -16.11 -30.11 2.06
C SER A 312 -14.71 -29.64 2.42
N THR A 313 -13.78 -29.80 1.50
CA THR A 313 -12.40 -29.35 1.66
C THR A 313 -11.97 -28.52 0.46
N GLY A 314 -10.98 -27.66 0.66
CA GLY A 314 -10.39 -26.92 -0.46
C GLY A 314 -8.99 -26.45 -0.15
N THR A 315 -8.28 -26.14 -1.23
CA THR A 315 -6.92 -25.56 -1.20
C THR A 315 -6.89 -24.32 -2.08
N SER A 316 -6.26 -23.26 -1.59
CA SER A 316 -5.98 -22.07 -2.37
C SER A 316 -4.49 -21.74 -2.25
N SER A 317 -3.86 -21.39 -3.34
CA SER A 317 -2.47 -20.91 -3.36
C SER A 317 -2.35 -19.68 -4.23
N ASN A 318 -1.47 -18.77 -3.81
CA ASN A 318 -1.19 -17.53 -4.53
C ASN A 318 0.33 -17.29 -4.53
N VAL A 319 0.86 -16.87 -5.68
CA VAL A 319 2.25 -16.43 -5.83
C VAL A 319 2.22 -15.06 -6.51
N ASP A 320 2.86 -14.07 -5.89
CA ASP A 320 2.98 -12.72 -6.40
C ASP A 320 4.44 -12.36 -6.63
N LEU A 321 4.70 -11.70 -7.75
CA LEU A 321 5.96 -11.03 -8.06
C LEU A 321 5.64 -9.56 -8.28
N ALA A 322 6.30 -8.66 -7.58
CA ALA A 322 6.08 -7.23 -7.75
C ALA A 322 7.40 -6.46 -7.86
N VAL A 323 7.39 -5.46 -8.73
CA VAL A 323 8.48 -4.52 -8.93
C VAL A 323 7.92 -3.11 -8.76
N GLU A 324 8.40 -2.40 -7.76
CA GLU A 324 8.06 -1.00 -7.51
C GLU A 324 9.22 -0.10 -7.92
N ARG A 325 8.92 1.05 -8.52
CA ARG A 325 9.88 2.09 -8.83
C ARG A 325 9.42 3.44 -8.30
N LEU A 326 10.24 4.05 -7.47
CA LEU A 326 10.08 5.45 -7.09
C LEU A 326 10.42 6.32 -8.31
N LEU A 327 9.47 7.16 -8.75
CA LEU A 327 9.65 8.06 -9.89
C LEU A 327 10.07 9.46 -9.44
N VAL A 328 9.40 9.98 -8.42
CA VAL A 328 9.61 11.34 -7.92
C VAL A 328 9.54 11.34 -6.40
N ARG A 329 10.46 12.05 -5.78
CA ARG A 329 10.46 12.38 -4.35
C ARG A 329 10.62 13.87 -4.16
N GLY A 330 9.63 14.50 -3.55
CA GLY A 330 9.67 15.89 -3.09
C GLY A 330 9.90 15.97 -1.59
N GLN A 331 9.81 17.17 -1.05
CA GLN A 331 9.92 17.42 0.39
C GLN A 331 8.72 16.83 1.16
N SER A 332 7.53 16.94 0.60
CA SER A 332 6.27 16.53 1.24
C SER A 332 5.52 15.44 0.50
N TYR A 333 6.11 14.84 -0.53
CA TYR A 333 5.47 13.78 -1.30
C TYR A 333 6.46 12.82 -1.94
N ARG A 334 5.96 11.65 -2.28
CA ARG A 334 6.64 10.67 -3.15
C ARG A 334 5.63 9.98 -4.05
N SER A 335 6.02 9.73 -5.29
CA SER A 335 5.19 9.04 -6.28
C SER A 335 5.99 7.95 -6.96
N GLY A 336 5.35 6.84 -7.23
CA GLY A 336 5.96 5.67 -7.87
C GLY A 336 4.96 4.88 -8.67
N ILE A 337 5.46 3.84 -9.29
CA ILE A 337 4.68 2.82 -10.01
C ILE A 337 5.03 1.44 -9.48
N GLU A 338 4.06 0.54 -9.50
CA GLU A 338 4.23 -0.88 -9.19
C GLU A 338 3.69 -1.71 -10.35
N LEU A 339 4.48 -2.68 -10.81
CA LEU A 339 4.04 -3.75 -11.70
C LEU A 339 3.98 -5.03 -10.87
N ARG A 340 2.84 -5.73 -10.88
CA ARG A 340 2.64 -7.00 -10.17
C ARG A 340 2.15 -8.06 -11.15
N VAL A 341 2.69 -9.26 -11.05
CA VAL A 341 2.19 -10.47 -11.69
C VAL A 341 1.80 -11.44 -10.58
N ALA A 342 0.55 -11.87 -10.60
CA ALA A 342 0.01 -12.79 -9.60
C ALA A 342 -0.55 -14.04 -10.28
N GLN A 343 -0.23 -15.20 -9.74
CA GLN A 343 -0.86 -16.47 -10.10
C GLN A 343 -1.59 -17.04 -8.90
N ARG A 344 -2.84 -17.42 -9.10
CA ARG A 344 -3.69 -18.06 -8.09
C ARG A 344 -4.18 -19.39 -8.59
N SER A 345 -4.23 -20.38 -7.71
CA SER A 345 -4.81 -21.70 -7.98
C SER A 345 -5.73 -22.09 -6.83
N SER A 346 -6.94 -22.56 -7.14
CA SER A 346 -7.90 -23.07 -6.16
C SER A 346 -8.49 -24.39 -6.61
N HIS A 347 -8.70 -25.28 -5.64
CA HIS A 347 -9.31 -26.59 -5.77
C HIS A 347 -10.33 -26.82 -4.66
N SER A 348 -11.46 -27.39 -4.99
CA SER A 348 -12.55 -27.71 -4.04
C SER A 348 -12.96 -29.16 -4.18
N TYR A 349 -13.25 -29.80 -3.05
CA TYR A 349 -13.61 -31.23 -2.97
C TYR A 349 -14.84 -31.42 -2.08
N VAL A 350 -15.67 -32.38 -2.41
CA VAL A 350 -16.74 -32.92 -1.56
C VAL A 350 -16.51 -34.41 -1.41
N GLU A 351 -16.46 -34.93 -0.17
CA GLU A 351 -16.09 -36.33 0.14
C GLU A 351 -14.84 -36.83 -0.60
N GLY A 352 -13.84 -35.95 -0.78
CA GLY A 352 -12.60 -36.26 -1.47
C GLY A 352 -12.68 -36.25 -3.00
N VAL A 353 -13.86 -36.02 -3.60
CA VAL A 353 -14.04 -35.88 -5.04
C VAL A 353 -13.91 -34.41 -5.43
N GLU A 354 -13.04 -34.14 -6.40
CA GLU A 354 -12.82 -32.76 -6.90
C GLU A 354 -14.06 -32.23 -7.63
N ILE A 355 -14.42 -30.99 -7.35
CA ILE A 355 -15.45 -30.26 -8.08
C ILE A 355 -14.78 -29.53 -9.24
N GLU A 356 -14.71 -30.17 -10.42
CA GLU A 356 -14.03 -29.62 -11.59
C GLU A 356 -14.48 -28.20 -11.96
N GLY A 357 -15.78 -27.91 -11.85
CA GLY A 357 -16.33 -26.57 -12.11
C GLY A 357 -15.86 -25.48 -11.15
N GLN A 358 -15.20 -25.81 -10.03
CA GLN A 358 -14.61 -24.88 -9.07
C GLN A 358 -13.09 -24.88 -9.10
N ARG A 359 -12.47 -25.76 -9.88
CA ARG A 359 -11.03 -25.71 -10.10
C ARG A 359 -10.70 -24.50 -10.96
N ARG A 360 -9.81 -23.63 -10.47
CA ARG A 360 -9.40 -22.42 -11.19
C ARG A 360 -7.90 -22.18 -11.03
N ARG A 361 -7.30 -21.76 -12.12
CA ARG A 361 -5.91 -21.28 -12.16
C ARG A 361 -5.90 -19.94 -12.91
N THR A 362 -5.79 -18.85 -12.19
CA THR A 362 -5.83 -17.51 -12.77
C THR A 362 -4.46 -16.85 -12.71
N THR A 363 -4.09 -16.17 -13.79
CA THR A 363 -2.92 -15.28 -13.80
C THR A 363 -3.38 -13.88 -14.11
N SER A 364 -2.85 -12.91 -13.41
CA SER A 364 -3.16 -11.50 -13.63
C SER A 364 -1.90 -10.63 -13.64
N VAL A 365 -1.96 -9.57 -14.42
CA VAL A 365 -0.97 -8.49 -14.44
C VAL A 365 -1.64 -7.22 -13.94
N GLU A 366 -0.98 -6.53 -13.03
CA GLU A 366 -1.50 -5.31 -12.41
C GLU A 366 -0.46 -4.20 -12.50
N LEU A 367 -0.88 -3.02 -12.98
CA LEU A 367 -0.10 -1.79 -12.94
C LEU A 367 -0.75 -0.84 -11.93
N ALA A 368 0.03 -0.32 -11.00
CA ALA A 368 -0.44 0.61 -9.99
C ALA A 368 0.37 1.91 -9.97
N LEU A 369 -0.33 3.02 -9.78
CA LEU A 369 0.23 4.31 -9.43
C LEU A 369 0.19 4.46 -7.90
N LEU A 370 1.31 4.84 -7.32
CA LEU A 370 1.49 5.02 -5.88
C LEU A 370 1.79 6.48 -5.62
N HIS A 371 1.08 7.07 -4.66
CA HIS A 371 1.36 8.43 -4.21
C HIS A 371 1.22 8.52 -2.70
N ARG A 372 2.24 9.09 -2.04
CA ARG A 372 2.18 9.47 -0.63
C ARG A 372 2.37 10.96 -0.50
N GLN A 373 1.49 11.60 0.25
CA GLN A 373 1.51 13.02 0.55
C GLN A 373 1.61 13.24 2.06
N TYR A 374 2.46 14.16 2.47
CA TYR A 374 2.54 14.64 3.85
C TYR A 374 1.98 16.07 3.90
N LEU A 375 0.98 16.26 4.74
CA LEU A 375 0.28 17.54 4.97
C LEU A 375 0.42 17.89 6.46
N GLY A 376 1.53 18.48 6.84
CA GLY A 376 1.86 18.71 8.24
C GLY A 376 1.91 17.39 9.04
N ARG A 377 0.92 17.19 9.92
CA ARG A 377 0.83 15.95 10.75
C ARG A 377 0.03 14.82 10.10
N VAL A 378 -0.51 15.06 8.92
CA VAL A 378 -1.32 14.09 8.19
C VAL A 378 -0.46 13.42 7.12
N GLN A 379 -0.50 12.09 7.09
CA GLN A 379 0.00 11.30 5.99
C GLN A 379 -1.19 10.76 5.19
N ALA A 380 -1.13 10.87 3.87
CA ALA A 380 -2.12 10.30 2.95
C ALA A 380 -1.41 9.40 1.94
N ASP A 381 -1.93 8.20 1.76
CA ASP A 381 -1.47 7.20 0.80
C ASP A 381 -2.57 6.94 -0.23
N ILE A 382 -2.26 7.04 -1.51
CA ILE A 382 -3.18 6.78 -2.62
C ILE A 382 -2.56 5.70 -3.50
N ARG A 383 -3.34 4.68 -3.83
CA ARG A 383 -2.99 3.65 -4.80
C ARG A 383 -4.12 3.49 -5.80
N LEU A 384 -3.85 3.77 -7.07
CA LEU A 384 -4.75 3.48 -8.20
C LEU A 384 -4.13 2.35 -9.01
N ALA A 385 -4.83 1.23 -9.13
CA ALA A 385 -4.34 0.06 -9.83
C ALA A 385 -5.33 -0.43 -10.88
N HIS A 386 -4.80 -0.87 -12.01
CA HIS A 386 -5.55 -1.59 -13.03
C HIS A 386 -4.97 -2.97 -13.19
N ARG A 387 -5.81 -4.00 -13.01
CA ARG A 387 -5.47 -5.42 -13.12
C ARG A 387 -6.17 -6.01 -14.32
N ARG A 388 -5.46 -6.86 -15.06
CA ARG A 388 -6.00 -7.62 -16.16
C ARG A 388 -5.70 -9.11 -15.98
N GLY A 389 -6.71 -9.94 -16.16
CA GLY A 389 -6.55 -11.38 -16.28
C GLY A 389 -5.89 -11.74 -17.60
N VAL A 390 -4.93 -12.67 -17.56
CA VAL A 390 -4.15 -13.10 -18.73
C VAL A 390 -3.94 -14.62 -18.70
N PRO A 391 -3.94 -15.31 -19.86
CA PRO A 391 -3.75 -16.77 -19.93
C PRO A 391 -2.25 -17.17 -19.87
N TRP A 392 -1.42 -16.43 -19.10
CA TRP A 392 0.00 -16.71 -18.98
C TRP A 392 0.28 -17.76 -17.90
N LEU A 393 1.46 -18.37 -17.95
CA LEU A 393 1.94 -19.31 -16.92
C LEU A 393 0.98 -20.49 -16.68
N GLY A 394 0.19 -20.88 -17.70
CA GLY A 394 -0.81 -21.93 -17.59
C GLY A 394 -2.09 -21.50 -16.84
N GLY A 395 -2.37 -20.19 -16.80
CA GLY A 395 -3.67 -19.69 -16.35
C GLY A 395 -4.81 -20.13 -17.28
N ASP A 396 -5.96 -20.34 -16.71
CA ASP A 396 -7.18 -20.69 -17.45
C ASP A 396 -7.56 -19.57 -18.43
N ASP A 397 -8.18 -19.94 -19.52
CA ASP A 397 -8.69 -19.03 -20.55
C ASP A 397 -10.19 -19.26 -20.77
N ASP A 398 -10.85 -18.31 -21.39
CA ASP A 398 -12.28 -18.37 -21.68
C ASP A 398 -12.56 -19.49 -22.68
N ALA A 399 -13.66 -20.21 -22.47
CA ALA A 399 -14.14 -21.22 -23.42
C ALA A 399 -14.59 -20.54 -24.73
N VAL A 400 -14.38 -21.23 -25.84
CA VAL A 400 -14.87 -20.78 -27.16
C VAL A 400 -16.39 -20.67 -27.13
N GLY A 401 -16.93 -19.50 -27.51
CA GLY A 401 -18.37 -19.24 -27.48
C GLY A 401 -18.94 -18.92 -26.10
N ARG A 402 -18.09 -18.50 -25.14
CA ARG A 402 -18.53 -18.00 -23.83
C ARG A 402 -19.61 -16.93 -24.02
N ASP A 403 -20.67 -17.00 -23.22
CA ASP A 403 -21.69 -15.95 -23.13
C ASP A 403 -21.04 -14.66 -22.57
N ASP A 404 -21.34 -13.50 -23.15
CA ASP A 404 -20.80 -12.20 -22.69
C ASP A 404 -21.20 -11.86 -21.25
N LEU A 405 -22.29 -12.44 -20.74
CA LEU A 405 -22.73 -12.29 -19.36
C LEU A 405 -22.05 -13.27 -18.39
N ALA A 406 -21.38 -14.30 -18.91
CA ALA A 406 -20.64 -15.25 -18.07
C ALA A 406 -19.31 -14.65 -17.58
N PRO A 407 -18.82 -15.06 -16.40
CA PRO A 407 -17.52 -14.62 -15.89
C PRO A 407 -16.38 -14.91 -16.87
N THR A 408 -15.42 -13.99 -16.96
CA THR A 408 -14.25 -14.09 -17.86
C THR A 408 -12.94 -14.19 -17.08
N PHE A 409 -11.98 -14.97 -17.59
CA PHE A 409 -10.61 -14.98 -17.11
C PHE A 409 -9.78 -13.79 -17.66
N ARG A 410 -10.27 -13.10 -18.70
CA ARG A 410 -9.61 -11.96 -19.34
C ARG A 410 -10.13 -10.60 -18.86
N TYR A 411 -10.66 -10.56 -17.64
CA TYR A 411 -11.27 -9.38 -17.03
C TYR A 411 -10.32 -8.18 -16.94
N GLY A 412 -10.90 -6.98 -16.98
CA GLY A 412 -10.29 -5.72 -16.55
C GLY A 412 -10.90 -5.26 -15.23
N LEU A 413 -10.06 -4.95 -14.25
CA LEU A 413 -10.46 -4.59 -12.90
C LEU A 413 -9.64 -3.40 -12.42
N THR A 414 -10.30 -2.33 -11.99
CA THR A 414 -9.62 -1.17 -11.42
C THR A 414 -9.95 -1.02 -9.93
N THR A 415 -8.93 -0.70 -9.13
CA THR A 415 -9.06 -0.45 -7.69
C THR A 415 -8.46 0.88 -7.31
N LEU A 416 -9.14 1.60 -6.41
CA LEU A 416 -8.66 2.80 -5.75
C LEU A 416 -8.58 2.53 -4.26
N ASP A 417 -7.39 2.65 -3.69
CA ASP A 417 -7.16 2.64 -2.25
C ASP A 417 -6.70 4.03 -1.81
N ILE A 418 -7.35 4.58 -0.79
CA ILE A 418 -6.92 5.82 -0.12
C ILE A 418 -6.85 5.54 1.37
N GLY A 419 -5.70 5.83 1.96
CA GLY A 419 -5.52 5.78 3.40
C GLY A 419 -5.00 7.13 3.88
N ALA A 420 -5.57 7.67 4.96
CA ALA A 420 -5.03 8.86 5.57
C ALA A 420 -5.16 8.80 7.09
N GLY A 421 -4.22 9.45 7.78
CA GLY A 421 -4.26 9.50 9.23
C GLY A 421 -3.26 10.50 9.79
N GLY A 422 -3.48 10.84 11.05
CA GLY A 422 -2.62 11.77 11.75
C GLY A 422 -3.13 12.18 13.12
N ALA A 423 -2.33 12.94 13.83
CA ALA A 423 -2.71 13.49 15.13
C ALA A 423 -3.61 14.72 14.95
N LEU A 424 -4.80 14.69 15.58
CA LEU A 424 -5.74 15.82 15.63
C LEU A 424 -5.34 16.85 16.67
N THR A 425 -4.75 16.40 17.77
CA THR A 425 -4.33 17.27 18.87
C THR A 425 -2.84 17.16 19.12
N SER A 426 -2.25 18.19 19.73
CA SER A 426 -0.85 18.20 20.18
C SER A 426 -0.77 17.72 21.63
N GLY A 427 0.43 17.31 22.05
CA GLY A 427 0.71 16.95 23.44
C GLY A 427 1.05 15.48 23.62
N PRO A 428 1.30 15.04 24.86
CA PRO A 428 1.78 13.68 25.16
C PRO A 428 0.72 12.59 24.98
N ARG A 429 -0.56 12.96 24.85
CA ARG A 429 -1.70 12.04 24.70
C ARG A 429 -2.63 12.53 23.59
N PRO A 430 -2.18 12.53 22.33
CA PRO A 430 -2.95 13.08 21.23
C PRO A 430 -4.17 12.21 20.91
N LEU A 431 -5.21 12.86 20.40
CA LEU A 431 -6.23 12.22 19.59
C LEU A 431 -5.63 11.99 18.20
N ALA A 432 -5.77 10.81 17.67
CA ALA A 432 -5.39 10.47 16.31
C ALA A 432 -6.61 9.98 15.53
N TRP A 433 -6.67 10.28 14.26
CA TRP A 433 -7.68 9.75 13.35
C TRP A 433 -7.03 8.90 12.28
N ASN A 434 -7.79 7.96 11.77
CA ASN A 434 -7.40 7.14 10.64
C ASN A 434 -8.63 6.92 9.75
N THR A 435 -8.45 7.03 8.44
CA THR A 435 -9.46 6.73 7.44
C THR A 435 -8.87 5.84 6.37
N ALA A 436 -9.68 4.90 5.85
CA ALA A 436 -9.30 4.02 4.75
C ALA A 436 -10.50 3.81 3.82
N LEU A 437 -10.35 4.17 2.57
CA LEU A 437 -11.29 3.94 1.49
C LEU A 437 -10.71 2.90 0.54
N ARG A 438 -11.53 1.94 0.11
CA ARG A 438 -11.27 1.08 -1.04
C ARG A 438 -12.50 1.06 -1.93
N TYR A 439 -12.29 1.23 -3.22
CA TYR A 439 -13.31 1.08 -4.25
C TYR A 439 -12.77 0.22 -5.39
N GLN A 440 -13.62 -0.66 -5.90
CA GLN A 440 -13.34 -1.55 -7.02
C GLN A 440 -14.40 -1.37 -8.09
N TRP A 441 -13.99 -1.37 -9.38
CA TRP A 441 -14.94 -1.41 -10.49
C TRP A 441 -14.41 -2.25 -11.65
N SER A 442 -15.31 -2.96 -12.30
CA SER A 442 -15.08 -3.74 -13.49
C SER A 442 -16.30 -3.63 -14.40
N GLU A 443 -16.06 -3.54 -15.71
CA GLU A 443 -17.14 -3.65 -16.71
C GLU A 443 -17.42 -5.12 -17.04
N ASP A 444 -16.45 -6.00 -16.80
CA ASP A 444 -16.53 -7.41 -17.09
C ASP A 444 -17.28 -8.16 -15.98
N ALA A 445 -17.91 -9.26 -16.35
CA ALA A 445 -18.41 -10.25 -15.41
C ALA A 445 -17.22 -10.96 -14.75
N LEU A 446 -17.12 -10.87 -13.42
CA LEU A 446 -16.03 -11.46 -12.65
C LEU A 446 -16.42 -12.81 -12.05
N TYR A 447 -15.44 -13.68 -11.89
CA TYR A 447 -15.58 -14.82 -10.96
C TYR A 447 -15.66 -14.32 -9.52
N GLY A 448 -16.35 -15.07 -8.66
CA GLY A 448 -16.53 -14.71 -7.25
C GLY A 448 -15.22 -14.44 -6.51
N SER A 449 -14.14 -15.13 -6.86
CA SER A 449 -12.80 -14.92 -6.29
C SER A 449 -12.20 -13.53 -6.59
N GLU A 450 -12.70 -12.80 -7.60
CA GLU A 450 -12.27 -11.44 -7.94
C GLU A 450 -13.23 -10.36 -7.42
N PHE A 451 -14.33 -10.72 -6.77
CA PHE A 451 -15.26 -9.74 -6.18
C PHE A 451 -14.60 -8.92 -5.08
N ILE A 452 -15.07 -7.70 -4.89
CA ILE A 452 -14.91 -7.01 -3.63
C ILE A 452 -15.98 -7.50 -2.66
N SER A 453 -15.63 -7.69 -1.40
CA SER A 453 -16.58 -8.07 -0.36
C SER A 453 -16.62 -7.05 0.76
N VAL A 454 -17.81 -6.83 1.34
CA VAL A 454 -18.02 -5.95 2.49
C VAL A 454 -18.86 -6.65 3.56
N GLY A 455 -18.63 -6.32 4.82
CA GLY A 455 -19.34 -6.94 5.95
C GLY A 455 -18.47 -7.92 6.74
N GLY A 456 -17.37 -7.42 7.29
CA GLY A 456 -16.47 -8.16 8.17
C GLY A 456 -15.42 -7.26 8.80
N ARG A 457 -14.64 -7.80 9.72
CA ARG A 457 -13.62 -7.11 10.52
C ARG A 457 -12.69 -6.18 9.73
N TYR A 458 -12.36 -6.55 8.50
CA TYR A 458 -11.39 -5.82 7.67
C TYR A 458 -12.04 -4.82 6.70
N THR A 459 -13.39 -4.78 6.65
CA THR A 459 -14.15 -3.94 5.72
C THR A 459 -15.19 -3.07 6.43
N VAL A 460 -16.22 -3.66 7.03
CA VAL A 460 -17.24 -2.95 7.82
C VAL A 460 -17.37 -3.63 9.17
N ASN A 461 -16.81 -3.03 10.22
CA ASN A 461 -16.99 -3.52 11.59
C ASN A 461 -18.45 -3.45 12.00
N GLY A 462 -18.90 -4.37 12.86
CA GLY A 462 -20.31 -4.55 13.21
C GLY A 462 -20.93 -5.76 12.55
N PHE A 463 -20.21 -6.36 11.56
CA PHE A 463 -20.59 -7.63 10.92
C PHE A 463 -19.49 -8.68 11.16
N ASP A 464 -19.89 -9.93 11.34
CA ASP A 464 -18.98 -11.04 11.68
C ASP A 464 -18.30 -11.68 10.44
N GLY A 465 -18.65 -11.23 9.23
CA GLY A 465 -18.08 -11.76 7.99
C GLY A 465 -18.64 -13.13 7.58
N GLU A 466 -19.65 -13.67 8.27
CA GLU A 466 -20.23 -14.97 7.89
C GLU A 466 -21.06 -14.88 6.61
N VAL A 467 -21.74 -13.75 6.41
CA VAL A 467 -22.54 -13.47 5.22
C VAL A 467 -22.12 -12.08 4.66
N PRO A 468 -21.02 -12.01 3.93
CA PRO A 468 -20.58 -10.76 3.32
C PRO A 468 -21.40 -10.43 2.06
N LEU A 469 -21.56 -9.15 1.75
CA LEU A 469 -21.98 -8.73 0.42
C LEU A 469 -20.76 -8.78 -0.51
N GLY A 470 -20.90 -9.36 -1.70
CA GLY A 470 -19.84 -9.44 -2.70
C GLY A 470 -20.33 -9.01 -4.08
N GLY A 471 -19.45 -8.43 -4.90
CA GLY A 471 -19.78 -8.04 -6.26
C GLY A 471 -18.58 -7.51 -7.05
N SER A 472 -18.77 -7.30 -8.36
CA SER A 472 -17.76 -6.80 -9.27
C SER A 472 -17.46 -5.32 -9.03
N ARG A 473 -18.45 -4.56 -8.53
CA ARG A 473 -18.38 -3.12 -8.26
C ARG A 473 -18.82 -2.81 -6.85
N GLY A 474 -18.07 -1.95 -6.19
CA GLY A 474 -18.39 -1.53 -4.83
C GLY A 474 -17.17 -1.08 -4.06
N GLY A 475 -17.37 -0.82 -2.78
CA GLY A 475 -16.29 -0.34 -1.93
C GLY A 475 -16.67 -0.23 -0.47
N TYR A 476 -15.71 0.18 0.33
CA TYR A 476 -15.93 0.49 1.73
C TYR A 476 -15.09 1.69 2.17
N TRP A 477 -15.59 2.37 3.18
CA TRP A 477 -14.94 3.49 3.83
C TRP A 477 -14.95 3.28 5.34
N ARG A 478 -13.77 3.17 5.92
CA ARG A 478 -13.54 2.94 7.34
C ARG A 478 -13.02 4.20 7.99
N ASN A 479 -13.52 4.51 9.18
CA ASN A 479 -13.11 5.70 9.93
C ASN A 479 -12.98 5.37 11.40
N SER A 480 -11.90 5.85 12.03
CA SER A 480 -11.72 5.70 13.47
C SER A 480 -11.00 6.90 14.06
N ILE A 481 -11.36 7.21 15.30
CA ILE A 481 -10.64 8.15 16.17
C ILE A 481 -10.14 7.35 17.36
N SER A 482 -8.87 7.52 17.70
CA SER A 482 -8.23 6.87 18.84
C SER A 482 -7.60 7.90 19.77
N TRP A 483 -7.72 7.66 21.07
CA TRP A 483 -7.05 8.45 22.07
C TRP A 483 -5.80 7.72 22.53
N MET A 484 -4.62 8.30 22.28
CA MET A 484 -3.32 7.74 22.67
C MET A 484 -3.07 7.96 24.16
N ALA A 485 -3.94 7.42 25.02
CA ALA A 485 -3.92 7.64 26.45
C ALA A 485 -2.64 7.14 27.13
N HIS A 486 -2.18 5.95 26.72
CA HIS A 486 -0.95 5.30 27.19
C HIS A 486 -0.50 4.25 26.15
N ARG A 487 0.78 3.86 26.15
CA ARG A 487 1.27 2.77 25.25
C ARG A 487 0.51 1.47 25.42
N ALA A 488 0.14 1.15 26.67
CA ALA A 488 -0.60 -0.08 26.97
C ALA A 488 -2.08 0.00 26.62
N ILE A 489 -2.69 1.20 26.45
CA ILE A 489 -4.12 1.36 26.24
C ILE A 489 -4.38 2.59 25.37
N ALA A 490 -4.97 2.37 24.21
CA ALA A 490 -5.46 3.39 23.31
C ALA A 490 -6.91 3.06 22.92
N PRO A 491 -7.91 3.59 23.66
CA PRO A 491 -9.32 3.43 23.28
C PRO A 491 -9.60 4.10 21.94
N TYR A 492 -10.52 3.52 21.18
CA TYR A 492 -10.92 4.04 19.89
C TYR A 492 -12.40 3.80 19.61
N ALA A 493 -12.95 4.64 18.74
CA ALA A 493 -14.30 4.51 18.19
C ALA A 493 -14.27 4.72 16.70
N GLY A 494 -15.20 4.10 15.98
CA GLY A 494 -15.26 4.27 14.54
C GLY A 494 -16.63 3.94 13.94
N ILE A 495 -16.79 4.39 12.68
CA ILE A 495 -17.94 4.13 11.84
C ILE A 495 -17.43 3.73 10.47
N ASP A 496 -17.93 2.60 9.98
CA ASP A 496 -17.58 2.04 8.68
C ASP A 496 -18.83 1.94 7.81
N ILE A 497 -18.66 2.17 6.50
CA ILE A 497 -19.71 2.04 5.49
C ILE A 497 -19.16 1.20 4.36
N GLY A 498 -19.95 0.27 3.85
CA GLY A 498 -19.63 -0.54 2.66
C GLY A 498 -20.84 -0.60 1.73
N HIS A 499 -20.58 -0.58 0.43
CA HIS A 499 -21.60 -0.65 -0.60
C HIS A 499 -21.17 -1.59 -1.72
N ILE A 500 -22.06 -2.48 -2.14
CA ILE A 500 -21.93 -3.29 -3.35
C ILE A 500 -23.02 -2.86 -4.33
N GLU A 501 -22.63 -2.54 -5.54
CA GLU A 501 -23.57 -2.19 -6.59
C GLU A 501 -24.39 -3.41 -7.01
N ARG A 502 -25.67 -3.17 -7.31
CA ARG A 502 -26.53 -4.20 -7.87
C ARG A 502 -26.12 -4.48 -9.32
N ASP A 503 -26.01 -5.74 -9.66
CA ASP A 503 -25.84 -6.19 -11.04
C ASP A 503 -26.79 -7.34 -11.35
N ASP A 504 -27.91 -7.00 -11.97
CA ASP A 504 -28.96 -7.97 -12.32
C ASP A 504 -28.48 -8.97 -13.38
N ARG A 505 -27.49 -8.61 -14.20
CA ARG A 505 -26.89 -9.50 -15.21
C ARG A 505 -26.14 -10.65 -14.59
N GLN A 506 -25.47 -10.40 -13.46
CA GLN A 506 -24.74 -11.42 -12.69
C GLN A 506 -25.52 -11.95 -11.48
N GLY A 507 -26.79 -11.56 -11.31
CA GLY A 507 -27.60 -11.93 -10.17
C GLY A 507 -27.13 -11.35 -8.83
N ILE A 508 -26.35 -10.27 -8.85
CA ILE A 508 -25.84 -9.63 -7.64
C ILE A 508 -26.87 -8.66 -7.10
N GLY A 509 -27.44 -8.97 -5.93
CA GLY A 509 -28.48 -8.15 -5.29
C GLY A 509 -28.02 -6.79 -4.80
N GLY A 510 -26.73 -6.63 -4.55
CA GLY A 510 -26.14 -5.40 -4.03
C GLY A 510 -26.64 -5.00 -2.64
N GLY A 511 -26.23 -3.81 -2.19
CA GLY A 511 -26.71 -3.24 -0.94
C GLY A 511 -25.67 -2.45 -0.17
N THR A 512 -26.12 -1.77 0.89
CA THR A 512 -25.27 -0.95 1.76
C THR A 512 -25.27 -1.54 3.17
N LEU A 513 -24.07 -1.65 3.74
CA LEU A 513 -23.83 -1.97 5.14
C LEU A 513 -23.22 -0.77 5.83
N SER A 514 -23.64 -0.49 7.05
CA SER A 514 -22.92 0.42 7.94
C SER A 514 -22.86 -0.16 9.34
N GLY A 515 -21.75 0.09 10.03
CA GLY A 515 -21.51 -0.39 11.38
C GLY A 515 -20.75 0.63 12.21
N ALA A 516 -21.01 0.65 13.51
CA ALA A 516 -20.24 1.39 14.48
C ALA A 516 -19.47 0.42 15.38
N HIS A 517 -18.31 0.84 15.89
CA HIS A 517 -17.50 0.03 16.77
C HIS A 517 -16.79 0.87 17.83
N LEU A 518 -16.62 0.27 18.99
CA LEU A 518 -15.82 0.78 20.10
C LEU A 518 -14.78 -0.30 20.46
N GLY A 519 -13.57 0.12 20.73
CA GLY A 519 -12.53 -0.82 21.10
C GLY A 519 -11.40 -0.16 21.89
N ALA A 520 -10.45 -0.98 22.26
CA ALA A 520 -9.19 -0.54 22.84
C ALA A 520 -8.06 -1.43 22.33
N ARG A 521 -6.91 -0.83 22.09
CA ARG A 521 -5.70 -1.52 21.66
C ARG A 521 -4.49 -1.04 22.45
N GLY A 522 -3.43 -1.82 22.47
CA GLY A 522 -2.22 -1.41 23.18
C GLY A 522 -1.06 -2.37 22.98
N GLU A 523 0.11 -1.93 23.48
CA GLU A 523 1.34 -2.67 23.43
C GLU A 523 2.05 -2.57 24.79
N LEU A 524 2.48 -3.70 25.34
CA LEU A 524 3.22 -3.75 26.61
C LEU A 524 4.09 -5.00 26.68
N GLY A 525 5.40 -4.85 26.88
CA GLY A 525 6.31 -5.96 27.14
C GLY A 525 6.38 -7.01 26.02
N GLY A 526 6.30 -6.58 24.75
CA GLY A 526 6.26 -7.48 23.59
C GLY A 526 4.86 -8.00 23.23
N TRP A 527 3.87 -7.79 24.10
CA TRP A 527 2.46 -8.04 23.82
C TRP A 527 1.83 -6.88 23.06
N ALA A 528 1.14 -7.18 21.97
CA ALA A 528 0.23 -6.27 21.30
C ALA A 528 -1.17 -6.88 21.32
N TRP A 529 -2.19 -6.09 21.61
CA TRP A 529 -3.56 -6.54 21.72
C TRP A 529 -4.54 -5.51 21.14
N ASP A 530 -5.67 -6.00 20.67
CA ASP A 530 -6.81 -5.23 20.16
C ASP A 530 -8.08 -5.98 20.53
N GLY A 531 -9.06 -5.27 21.07
CA GLY A 531 -10.37 -5.81 21.38
C GLY A 531 -11.46 -4.80 21.05
N PHE A 532 -12.56 -5.23 20.45
CA PHE A 532 -13.65 -4.35 20.07
C PHE A 532 -15.02 -4.99 20.16
N VAL A 533 -16.02 -4.14 20.29
CA VAL A 533 -17.44 -4.46 20.10
C VAL A 533 -17.96 -3.63 18.93
N GLY A 534 -18.62 -4.28 17.99
CA GLY A 534 -19.22 -3.65 16.82
C GLY A 534 -20.71 -3.94 16.74
N VAL A 535 -21.47 -2.98 16.23
CA VAL A 535 -22.92 -3.10 16.01
C VAL A 535 -23.27 -2.71 14.58
N PRO A 536 -24.14 -3.46 13.89
CA PRO A 536 -24.65 -3.05 12.59
C PRO A 536 -25.61 -1.89 12.76
N MET A 537 -25.41 -0.79 12.00
CA MET A 537 -26.31 0.36 11.98
C MET A 537 -27.32 0.26 10.84
N SER A 538 -26.89 -0.20 9.67
CA SER A 538 -27.73 -0.38 8.49
C SER A 538 -27.36 -1.65 7.74
N ARG A 539 -28.36 -2.32 7.20
CA ARG A 539 -28.22 -3.55 6.40
C ARG A 539 -29.44 -3.76 5.50
N PRO A 540 -29.30 -4.42 4.33
CA PRO A 540 -30.42 -4.81 3.49
C PRO A 540 -31.45 -5.66 4.24
N ALA A 541 -32.73 -5.61 3.83
CA ALA A 541 -33.82 -6.29 4.51
C ALA A 541 -33.62 -7.82 4.58
N TRP A 542 -33.10 -8.42 3.51
CA TRP A 542 -32.85 -9.85 3.44
C TRP A 542 -31.75 -10.34 4.40
N LEU A 543 -30.77 -9.47 4.75
CA LEU A 543 -29.69 -9.80 5.67
C LEU A 543 -30.10 -9.65 7.15
N LYS A 544 -31.28 -9.09 7.45
CA LYS A 544 -31.70 -8.79 8.84
C LYS A 544 -31.78 -10.03 9.74
N HIS A 545 -32.12 -11.16 9.18
CA HIS A 545 -32.30 -12.42 9.93
C HIS A 545 -30.99 -13.24 10.01
N GLU A 546 -30.05 -13.01 9.12
CA GLU A 546 -28.81 -13.78 9.03
C GLU A 546 -27.65 -13.15 9.79
N ALA A 547 -27.62 -11.80 9.87
CA ALA A 547 -26.55 -11.08 10.55
C ALA A 547 -26.85 -10.89 12.04
N ARG A 548 -25.85 -11.12 12.89
CA ARG A 548 -25.95 -10.88 14.35
C ARG A 548 -26.21 -9.43 14.68
N GLY A 549 -26.83 -9.18 15.84
CA GLY A 549 -27.08 -7.83 16.35
C GLY A 549 -25.82 -7.12 16.89
N HIS A 550 -24.78 -7.87 17.21
CA HIS A 550 -23.48 -7.34 17.65
C HIS A 550 -22.37 -8.34 17.35
N VAL A 551 -21.16 -7.84 17.28
CA VAL A 551 -19.93 -8.61 17.06
C VAL A 551 -18.91 -8.20 18.12
N ILE A 552 -18.30 -9.19 18.76
CA ILE A 552 -17.15 -9.00 19.62
C ILE A 552 -15.96 -9.60 18.90
N GLY A 553 -14.86 -8.87 18.82
CA GLY A 553 -13.64 -9.34 18.20
C GLY A 553 -12.42 -9.04 19.07
N PHE A 554 -11.43 -9.90 19.01
CA PHE A 554 -10.16 -9.71 19.66
C PHE A 554 -8.99 -10.17 18.81
N ARG A 555 -7.82 -9.64 19.09
CA ARG A 555 -6.52 -10.10 18.62
C ARG A 555 -5.49 -9.88 19.69
N ALA A 556 -4.65 -10.86 19.92
CA ALA A 556 -3.48 -10.75 20.78
C ALA A 556 -2.26 -11.33 20.05
N SER A 557 -1.12 -10.73 20.21
CA SER A 557 0.15 -11.24 19.68
C SER A 557 1.28 -10.94 20.65
N TRP A 558 2.24 -11.84 20.68
CA TRP A 558 3.46 -11.68 21.44
C TRP A 558 4.66 -11.82 20.52
N GLN A 559 5.55 -10.83 20.57
CA GLN A 559 6.78 -10.77 19.77
C GLN A 559 7.99 -10.90 20.70
N PHE A 560 8.97 -11.71 20.28
CA PHE A 560 10.21 -12.00 21.02
C PHE A 560 11.45 -12.02 20.12
#